data_b8f27ed94c14fa2be50887600dc28b88
#
_entry.id   b8f27ed94c14fa2be50887600dc28b88
#
_cell.length_a   1.000
_cell.length_b   1.000
_cell.length_c   1.000
_cell.angle_alpha   90.00
_cell.angle_beta   90.00
_cell.angle_gamma   90.00
#
_symmetry.space_group_name_H-M   'P 1'
#
loop_
_entity.id
_entity.type
_entity.pdbx_description
1 polymer ?
#
loop_
_entity_poly.entity_id
_entity_poly.type
_entity_poly.pdbx_seq_one_letter_code
_entity_poly.pdbx_strand_id
1 'polypeptide(L)'
;MHWAAQLPPQLPQDDPEDGKQAKARKKKYFRPMLDDDDIPTPPGKGSAAGYAQAPDGDVKHLIKRATALPPCPYVDLSYLVVEDSPLMRKWLRNTIAEMGGKKIATAESYNDALFRIRSSGDFDVVLCDYILSDTRDGQMLLEEVRRNKLLPQSTLWIMITGERNYGQVFSAAELAPDDYLIKPITPAILMERLERAWNRRLVLKVATTLFDSGRYAEALVIAKKQAVESEQHAIDFQRIAGECLLQLDQYAEAYRHYEHILESRPRLPWARLGKGRAFFHMDRHDEAQDILESLIKDSPDFLKAHDVIAKVHERKGDLESSKQVLKAVLQKNPKALHRHREVVRVAQATNDPSSAIEAYALMHQHGRGSSFLTPGDFCGYAGLLMSSASKGAQERLDALNLHLRDYHKDDQGFALAGHMISYAAETLSGNAQGAAQAYARMSLAHQQAQGKGLVVDTEQSMALMNIALKQGDQAMALACAGSLYNDHFGNESMTGRVNKALLSAGLSAMGAKLAEESSQRLKELNKAAINLAKHGQLQEAVKEFQQLATVTPSVFIYLNAATAIAKLAEEVRDGRIRIPLDEQRSHSIQMQAYLKYVRDKDPGNARLTKIENVWKACHFAV
;
A
#
# COMPACT_ATOMS: atom_id res chain seq x y z
N MET A 1 63.44 5.72 -13.49
CA MET A 1 63.43 6.79 -14.54
C MET A 1 62.05 7.38 -14.52
N HIS A 2 62.00 8.68 -14.40
CA HIS A 2 60.88 9.57 -14.14
C HIS A 2 59.56 9.30 -14.89
N TRP A 3 58.47 9.30 -14.13
CA TRP A 3 57.14 9.69 -14.62
C TRP A 3 56.70 10.95 -13.89
N ALA A 4 56.65 12.05 -14.64
CA ALA A 4 56.15 13.35 -14.16
C ALA A 4 54.61 13.37 -14.29
N ALA A 5 53.93 13.71 -13.19
CA ALA A 5 52.51 14.00 -13.14
C ALA A 5 52.17 15.28 -13.86
N GLN A 6 51.20 15.24 -14.79
CA GLN A 6 50.51 16.42 -15.31
C GLN A 6 49.21 16.63 -14.54
N LEU A 7 49.08 17.78 -13.91
CA LEU A 7 47.86 18.29 -13.27
C LEU A 7 46.84 18.73 -14.34
N PRO A 8 45.54 18.53 -14.15
CA PRO A 8 44.52 19.07 -15.06
C PRO A 8 44.32 20.57 -14.84
N PRO A 9 43.79 21.32 -15.84
CA PRO A 9 43.66 22.76 -15.84
C PRO A 9 42.59 23.24 -14.86
N GLN A 10 42.84 24.40 -14.24
CA GLN A 10 41.95 25.08 -13.32
C GLN A 10 40.69 25.59 -14.02
N LEU A 11 39.53 25.40 -13.36
CA LEU A 11 38.25 26.00 -13.76
C LEU A 11 38.24 27.51 -13.48
N PRO A 12 37.49 28.32 -14.25
CA PRO A 12 37.37 29.76 -14.04
C PRO A 12 36.60 30.08 -12.73
N GLN A 13 37.01 31.15 -12.08
CA GLN A 13 36.39 31.67 -10.86
C GLN A 13 35.01 32.28 -11.20
N ASP A 14 33.98 31.88 -10.44
CA ASP A 14 32.63 32.40 -10.58
C ASP A 14 32.52 33.84 -10.06
N ASP A 15 31.85 34.68 -10.84
CA ASP A 15 31.55 36.08 -10.58
C ASP A 15 30.38 36.18 -9.55
N PRO A 16 30.42 37.05 -8.53
CA PRO A 16 29.47 37.06 -7.42
C PRO A 16 28.04 37.52 -7.75
N GLU A 17 27.74 37.95 -8.97
CA GLU A 17 26.41 38.48 -9.32
C GLU A 17 25.39 37.40 -9.77
N ASP A 18 25.83 36.23 -10.17
CA ASP A 18 24.92 35.14 -10.59
C ASP A 18 24.21 34.40 -9.44
N GLY A 19 24.71 34.54 -8.23
CA GLY A 19 24.13 33.88 -7.05
C GLY A 19 22.77 34.41 -6.57
N LYS A 20 22.34 35.60 -7.00
CA LYS A 20 21.05 36.19 -6.59
C LYS A 20 19.88 35.83 -7.49
N GLN A 21 20.12 35.50 -8.75
CA GLN A 21 19.05 35.08 -9.67
C GLN A 21 18.68 33.58 -9.52
N ALA A 22 19.61 32.74 -9.07
CA ALA A 22 19.35 31.33 -8.82
C ALA A 22 18.50 31.10 -7.56
N LYS A 23 18.61 31.97 -6.53
CA LYS A 23 17.78 31.89 -5.31
C LYS A 23 16.33 32.37 -5.50
N ALA A 24 16.09 33.24 -6.47
CA ALA A 24 14.73 33.70 -6.79
C ALA A 24 13.91 32.69 -7.62
N ARG A 25 14.58 31.80 -8.37
CA ARG A 25 13.91 30.74 -9.14
C ARG A 25 13.54 29.51 -8.33
N LYS A 26 14.16 29.25 -7.18
CA LYS A 26 13.83 28.09 -6.30
C LYS A 26 12.60 28.32 -5.40
N LYS A 27 11.99 29.50 -5.36
CA LYS A 27 10.80 29.79 -4.55
C LYS A 27 9.46 29.69 -5.29
N LYS A 28 9.43 29.23 -6.55
CA LYS A 28 8.21 29.15 -7.36
C LYS A 28 7.75 27.74 -7.73
N TYR A 29 8.41 26.70 -7.21
CA TYR A 29 8.02 25.32 -7.47
C TYR A 29 7.65 24.63 -6.16
N PHE A 30 6.47 24.04 -6.17
CA PHE A 30 5.82 23.21 -5.14
C PHE A 30 4.94 23.95 -4.12
N ARG A 31 3.76 24.33 -4.58
CA ARG A 31 2.53 24.01 -3.86
C ARG A 31 1.81 22.92 -4.65
N PRO A 32 1.38 21.81 -4.00
CA PRO A 32 0.41 20.91 -4.62
C PRO A 32 -0.81 21.76 -4.93
N MET A 33 -1.28 21.73 -6.18
CA MET A 33 -2.46 22.46 -6.62
C MET A 33 -3.75 21.77 -6.19
N LEU A 34 -3.77 21.26 -5.00
CA LEU A 34 -4.95 20.89 -4.22
C LEU A 34 -4.46 20.95 -2.77
N ASP A 35 -4.65 22.10 -2.15
CA ASP A 35 -4.72 22.15 -0.70
C ASP A 35 -5.74 21.10 -0.26
N ASP A 36 -5.44 20.33 0.80
CA ASP A 36 -6.39 19.44 1.48
C ASP A 36 -7.67 20.15 1.92
N ASP A 37 -7.79 21.45 1.67
CA ASP A 37 -8.95 22.31 1.90
C ASP A 37 -10.14 22.02 0.97
N ASP A 38 -9.98 21.29 -0.14
CA ASP A 38 -11.08 20.87 -1.02
C ASP A 38 -11.78 19.57 -0.58
N ILE A 39 -11.28 18.91 0.44
CA ILE A 39 -11.99 17.85 1.16
C ILE A 39 -12.69 18.54 2.33
N PRO A 40 -13.98 18.33 2.61
CA PRO A 40 -14.61 18.88 3.79
C PRO A 40 -13.85 18.39 5.02
N THR A 41 -12.97 19.22 5.58
CA THR A 41 -12.40 19.04 6.90
C THR A 41 -13.48 19.28 7.94
N PRO A 42 -13.49 18.59 9.07
CA PRO A 42 -14.33 18.96 10.18
C PRO A 42 -14.06 20.44 10.55
N PRO A 43 -15.06 21.18 11.01
CA PRO A 43 -15.05 22.63 11.07
C PRO A 43 -13.88 23.19 11.88
N GLY A 44 -13.13 24.04 11.23
CA GLY A 44 -12.53 25.23 11.76
C GLY A 44 -11.33 25.11 12.68
N LYS A 45 -10.22 25.68 12.23
CA LYS A 45 -9.27 26.38 13.08
C LYS A 45 -10.00 27.51 13.84
N GLY A 46 -10.77 27.12 14.85
CA GLY A 46 -11.26 28.00 15.90
C GLY A 46 -10.57 27.58 17.18
N SER A 47 -10.04 28.58 17.91
CA SER A 47 -9.44 28.53 19.24
C SER A 47 -9.71 27.25 20.05
N ALA A 48 -8.73 26.84 20.85
CA ALA A 48 -8.71 25.66 21.74
C ALA A 48 -9.83 25.61 22.81
N ALA A 49 -11.08 25.81 22.41
CA ALA A 49 -12.28 25.71 23.24
C ALA A 49 -13.42 25.22 22.36
N GLY A 50 -13.64 23.93 22.30
CA GLY A 50 -14.81 23.38 21.63
C GLY A 50 -14.64 22.06 20.91
N TYR A 51 -13.82 21.15 21.41
CA TYR A 51 -14.01 19.74 21.08
C TYR A 51 -15.27 19.30 21.81
N ALA A 52 -16.32 19.05 21.06
CA ALA A 52 -17.49 18.37 21.61
C ALA A 52 -17.00 17.07 22.23
N GLN A 53 -17.11 16.97 23.56
CA GLN A 53 -16.93 15.74 24.31
C GLN A 53 -17.83 14.70 23.61
N ALA A 54 -17.22 13.63 23.09
CA ALA A 54 -17.97 12.43 22.75
C ALA A 54 -18.86 12.13 23.96
N PRO A 55 -20.14 11.78 23.77
CA PRO A 55 -21.05 11.56 24.88
C PRO A 55 -20.44 10.52 25.82
N ASP A 56 -20.11 10.95 27.01
CA ASP A 56 -19.35 10.23 28.06
C ASP A 56 -19.98 8.87 28.45
N GLY A 57 -21.19 8.61 27.98
CA GLY A 57 -21.96 7.40 28.22
C GLY A 57 -21.49 6.16 27.44
N ASP A 58 -21.21 6.31 26.14
CA ASP A 58 -20.85 5.16 25.29
C ASP A 58 -19.43 4.67 25.54
N VAL A 59 -18.51 5.60 25.78
CA VAL A 59 -17.10 5.27 26.08
C VAL A 59 -16.97 4.56 27.43
N LYS A 60 -17.73 4.98 28.46
CA LYS A 60 -17.75 4.33 29.78
C LYS A 60 -18.30 2.90 29.74
N HIS A 61 -19.27 2.64 28.87
CA HIS A 61 -19.85 1.31 28.72
C HIS A 61 -18.88 0.32 28.03
N LEU A 62 -18.11 0.79 27.06
CA LEU A 62 -17.07 0.00 26.38
C LEU A 62 -15.89 -0.33 27.32
N ILE A 63 -15.54 0.59 28.21
CA ILE A 63 -14.45 0.42 29.17
C ILE A 63 -14.82 -0.53 30.32
N LYS A 64 -16.05 -0.48 30.82
CA LYS A 64 -16.51 -1.38 31.91
C LYS A 64 -16.48 -2.87 31.56
N ARG A 65 -16.52 -3.21 30.26
CA ARG A 65 -16.37 -4.61 29.79
C ARG A 65 -14.92 -5.13 29.79
N ALA A 66 -13.93 -4.26 29.95
CA ALA A 66 -12.50 -4.62 29.85
C ALA A 66 -11.85 -5.04 31.19
N THR A 67 -12.58 -5.02 32.33
CA THR A 67 -11.98 -5.13 33.67
C THR A 67 -11.86 -6.55 34.22
N ALA A 68 -12.38 -7.57 33.55
CA ALA A 68 -12.11 -8.97 33.87
C ALA A 68 -11.78 -9.72 32.58
N LEU A 69 -10.49 -9.99 32.35
CA LEU A 69 -10.06 -10.82 31.24
C LEU A 69 -10.56 -12.26 31.44
N PRO A 70 -11.40 -12.80 30.55
CA PRO A 70 -11.73 -14.20 30.60
C PRO A 70 -10.48 -15.05 30.34
N PRO A 71 -10.32 -16.21 31.00
CA PRO A 71 -9.24 -17.13 30.65
C PRO A 71 -9.32 -17.49 29.17
N CYS A 72 -8.17 -17.81 28.56
CA CYS A 72 -8.11 -18.15 27.12
C CYS A 72 -9.05 -19.36 26.86
N PRO A 73 -10.08 -19.21 26.00
CA PRO A 73 -11.09 -20.25 25.81
C PRO A 73 -10.60 -21.29 24.77
N TYR A 74 -9.51 -22.00 25.06
CA TYR A 74 -8.89 -22.97 24.14
C TYR A 74 -9.89 -23.91 23.46
N VAL A 75 -10.95 -24.31 24.17
CA VAL A 75 -11.96 -25.24 23.68
C VAL A 75 -12.79 -24.67 22.54
N ASP A 76 -13.06 -23.37 22.58
CA ASP A 76 -13.97 -22.70 21.66
C ASP A 76 -13.24 -22.11 20.43
N LEU A 77 -11.92 -21.96 20.53
CA LEU A 77 -11.11 -21.38 19.45
C LEU A 77 -10.95 -22.38 18.29
N SER A 78 -10.92 -21.82 17.08
CA SER A 78 -10.56 -22.50 15.84
C SER A 78 -9.10 -22.24 15.48
N TYR A 79 -8.37 -23.32 15.21
CA TYR A 79 -6.92 -23.30 14.97
C TYR A 79 -6.60 -23.72 13.55
N LEU A 80 -5.61 -23.05 12.95
CA LEU A 80 -4.92 -23.50 11.75
C LEU A 80 -3.43 -23.69 12.08
N VAL A 81 -2.92 -24.90 11.88
CA VAL A 81 -1.49 -25.24 12.03
C VAL A 81 -0.89 -25.38 10.64
N VAL A 82 0.05 -24.52 10.29
CA VAL A 82 0.77 -24.53 9.00
C VAL A 82 2.23 -24.93 9.28
N GLU A 83 2.58 -26.14 8.90
CA GLU A 83 3.91 -26.73 9.17
C GLU A 83 4.19 -27.82 8.13
N ASP A 84 5.32 -27.76 7.45
CA ASP A 84 5.67 -28.74 6.40
C ASP A 84 6.12 -30.08 6.96
N SER A 85 6.79 -30.09 8.13
CA SER A 85 7.19 -31.32 8.81
C SER A 85 5.98 -32.09 9.34
N PRO A 86 5.71 -33.33 8.85
CA PRO A 86 4.58 -34.12 9.34
C PRO A 86 4.64 -34.43 10.83
N LEU A 87 5.85 -34.62 11.38
CA LEU A 87 6.06 -34.91 12.80
C LEU A 87 5.74 -33.69 13.66
N MET A 88 6.23 -32.51 13.28
CA MET A 88 5.98 -31.28 14.03
C MET A 88 4.52 -30.85 13.90
N ARG A 89 3.92 -30.99 12.72
CA ARG A 89 2.50 -30.71 12.47
C ARG A 89 1.59 -31.58 13.36
N LYS A 90 1.91 -32.88 13.46
CA LYS A 90 1.21 -33.81 14.34
C LYS A 90 1.39 -33.45 15.81
N TRP A 91 2.62 -33.09 16.20
CA TRP A 91 2.92 -32.69 17.58
C TRP A 91 2.13 -31.43 17.98
N LEU A 92 2.17 -30.36 17.16
CA LEU A 92 1.40 -29.14 17.40
C LEU A 92 -0.09 -29.43 17.54
N ARG A 93 -0.66 -30.21 16.61
CA ARG A 93 -2.07 -30.60 16.66
C ARG A 93 -2.43 -31.33 17.95
N ASN A 94 -1.62 -32.29 18.36
CA ASN A 94 -1.86 -33.06 19.57
C ASN A 94 -1.75 -32.19 20.82
N THR A 95 -0.73 -31.32 20.87
CA THR A 95 -0.56 -30.38 21.99
C THR A 95 -1.78 -29.45 22.12
N ILE A 96 -2.29 -28.88 21.02
CA ILE A 96 -3.50 -28.07 21.04
C ILE A 96 -4.71 -28.88 21.51
N ALA A 97 -4.84 -30.13 21.08
CA ALA A 97 -5.92 -31.03 21.52
C ALA A 97 -5.82 -31.34 23.01
N GLU A 98 -4.62 -31.58 23.54
CA GLU A 98 -4.39 -31.77 25.00
C GLU A 98 -4.72 -30.52 25.81
N MET A 99 -4.54 -29.32 25.23
CA MET A 99 -4.97 -28.03 25.80
C MET A 99 -6.51 -27.85 25.77
N GLY A 100 -7.23 -28.75 25.12
CA GLY A 100 -8.70 -28.72 25.02
C GLY A 100 -9.23 -28.19 23.69
N GLY A 101 -8.37 -27.77 22.75
CA GLY A 101 -8.78 -27.31 21.43
C GLY A 101 -9.46 -28.40 20.60
N LYS A 102 -10.64 -28.14 20.06
CA LYS A 102 -11.46 -29.12 19.33
C LYS A 102 -11.49 -28.90 17.84
N LYS A 103 -11.38 -27.63 17.39
CA LYS A 103 -11.47 -27.24 15.99
C LYS A 103 -10.05 -26.97 15.46
N ILE A 104 -9.35 -28.01 15.01
CA ILE A 104 -7.95 -27.91 14.58
C ILE A 104 -7.83 -28.35 13.12
N ALA A 105 -7.58 -27.41 12.23
CA ALA A 105 -7.18 -27.67 10.85
C ALA A 105 -5.65 -27.67 10.75
N THR A 106 -5.13 -28.44 9.79
CA THR A 106 -3.67 -28.49 9.53
C THR A 106 -3.40 -28.29 8.06
N ALA A 107 -2.34 -27.58 7.71
CA ALA A 107 -1.86 -27.37 6.35
C ALA A 107 -0.37 -27.74 6.26
N GLU A 108 0.03 -28.34 5.14
CA GLU A 108 1.41 -28.79 4.93
C GLU A 108 2.23 -27.87 4.03
N SER A 109 1.59 -26.89 3.43
CA SER A 109 2.24 -25.96 2.52
C SER A 109 1.53 -24.61 2.52
N TYR A 110 2.16 -23.62 1.91
CA TYR A 110 1.57 -22.30 1.67
C TYR A 110 0.23 -22.39 0.91
N ASN A 111 0.18 -23.18 -0.17
CA ASN A 111 -1.03 -23.32 -0.99
C ASN A 111 -2.17 -24.03 -0.25
N ASP A 112 -1.86 -25.09 0.52
CA ASP A 112 -2.85 -25.79 1.33
C ASP A 112 -3.41 -24.86 2.43
N ALA A 113 -2.54 -24.05 3.06
CA ALA A 113 -2.98 -23.06 4.03
C ALA A 113 -3.93 -22.01 3.41
N LEU A 114 -3.60 -21.44 2.25
CA LEU A 114 -4.47 -20.50 1.54
C LEU A 114 -5.80 -21.14 1.12
N PHE A 115 -5.77 -22.35 0.63
CA PHE A 115 -6.98 -23.08 0.28
C PHE A 115 -7.90 -23.25 1.49
N ARG A 116 -7.36 -23.64 2.66
CA ARG A 116 -8.14 -23.78 3.90
C ARG A 116 -8.69 -22.46 4.40
N ILE A 117 -7.87 -21.41 4.36
CA ILE A 117 -8.29 -20.06 4.77
C ILE A 117 -9.44 -19.55 3.88
N ARG A 118 -9.34 -19.75 2.57
CA ARG A 118 -10.40 -19.33 1.62
C ARG A 118 -11.67 -20.19 1.72
N SER A 119 -11.53 -21.48 2.08
CA SER A 119 -12.65 -22.40 2.18
C SER A 119 -13.42 -22.30 3.50
N SER A 120 -12.71 -22.07 4.62
CA SER A 120 -13.30 -22.11 5.98
C SER A 120 -13.55 -20.73 6.56
N GLY A 121 -12.76 -19.72 6.18
CA GLY A 121 -12.96 -18.31 6.53
C GLY A 121 -12.74 -17.89 7.99
N ASP A 122 -12.81 -18.78 8.95
CA ASP A 122 -12.90 -18.47 10.37
C ASP A 122 -11.87 -19.23 11.21
N PHE A 123 -10.67 -18.67 11.30
CA PHE A 123 -9.67 -19.13 12.26
C PHE A 123 -9.39 -18.05 13.31
N ASP A 124 -9.45 -18.43 14.59
CA ASP A 124 -9.13 -17.54 15.70
C ASP A 124 -7.62 -17.47 15.94
N VAL A 125 -6.92 -18.59 15.69
CA VAL A 125 -5.48 -18.73 15.89
C VAL A 125 -4.83 -19.42 14.69
N VAL A 126 -3.76 -18.84 14.18
CA VAL A 126 -2.87 -19.45 13.18
C VAL A 126 -1.49 -19.66 13.81
N LEU A 127 -1.04 -20.90 13.85
CA LEU A 127 0.34 -21.27 14.18
C LEU A 127 1.03 -21.61 12.87
N CYS A 128 2.00 -20.81 12.45
CA CYS A 128 2.62 -20.94 11.14
C CYS A 128 4.14 -21.06 11.25
N ASP A 129 4.71 -22.11 10.66
CA ASP A 129 6.18 -22.17 10.50
C ASP A 129 6.63 -21.02 9.58
N TYR A 130 7.77 -20.44 9.94
CA TYR A 130 8.41 -19.41 9.13
C TYR A 130 8.95 -20.00 7.83
N ILE A 131 9.62 -21.15 7.90
CA ILE A 131 10.16 -21.87 6.74
C ILE A 131 9.16 -22.95 6.34
N LEU A 132 8.61 -22.82 5.15
CA LEU A 132 7.81 -23.87 4.51
C LEU A 132 8.64 -24.46 3.36
N SER A 133 8.45 -25.73 3.04
CA SER A 133 9.21 -26.45 2.00
C SER A 133 9.03 -25.89 0.58
N ASP A 134 8.10 -24.97 0.42
CA ASP A 134 7.82 -24.21 -0.81
C ASP A 134 8.85 -23.08 -1.03
N THR A 135 8.85 -22.50 -2.22
CA THR A 135 9.55 -21.24 -2.52
C THR A 135 9.02 -20.06 -1.71
N ARG A 136 7.84 -20.21 -1.09
CA ARG A 136 7.11 -19.25 -0.27
C ARG A 136 7.17 -19.64 1.20
N ASP A 137 7.31 -18.66 2.07
CA ASP A 137 7.45 -18.83 3.51
C ASP A 137 6.20 -18.39 4.29
N GLY A 138 6.19 -18.67 5.59
CA GLY A 138 5.09 -18.29 6.47
C GLY A 138 4.89 -16.78 6.60
N GLN A 139 5.95 -15.99 6.40
CA GLN A 139 5.84 -14.52 6.39
C GLN A 139 5.05 -14.03 5.17
N MET A 140 5.33 -14.58 4.00
CA MET A 140 4.56 -14.27 2.79
C MET A 140 3.09 -14.69 2.93
N LEU A 141 2.83 -15.81 3.61
CA LEU A 141 1.46 -16.24 3.90
C LEU A 141 0.74 -15.24 4.80
N LEU A 142 1.37 -14.79 5.90
CA LEU A 142 0.81 -13.76 6.78
C LEU A 142 0.51 -12.47 6.01
N GLU A 143 1.43 -12.02 5.17
CA GLU A 143 1.27 -10.82 4.36
C GLU A 143 0.12 -10.95 3.37
N GLU A 144 0.00 -12.08 2.66
CA GLU A 144 -1.10 -12.33 1.74
C GLU A 144 -2.45 -12.34 2.47
N VAL A 145 -2.53 -13.02 3.60
CA VAL A 145 -3.75 -13.12 4.40
C VAL A 145 -4.16 -11.74 4.94
N ARG A 146 -3.21 -10.96 5.46
CA ARG A 146 -3.50 -9.63 6.02
C ARG A 146 -3.84 -8.59 4.94
N ARG A 147 -3.08 -8.54 3.83
CA ARG A 147 -3.33 -7.59 2.73
C ARG A 147 -4.63 -7.85 2.00
N ASN A 148 -4.93 -9.11 1.72
CA ASN A 148 -6.18 -9.50 1.05
C ASN A 148 -7.37 -9.68 2.01
N LYS A 149 -7.15 -9.42 3.33
CA LYS A 149 -8.18 -9.52 4.38
C LYS A 149 -8.92 -10.87 4.37
N LEU A 150 -8.15 -11.95 4.11
CA LEU A 150 -8.69 -13.30 4.01
C LEU A 150 -9.14 -13.87 5.36
N LEU A 151 -8.59 -13.36 6.46
CA LEU A 151 -9.01 -13.63 7.83
C LEU A 151 -9.29 -12.32 8.56
N PRO A 152 -10.15 -12.33 9.59
CA PRO A 152 -10.36 -11.18 10.45
C PRO A 152 -9.05 -10.67 11.03
N GLN A 153 -8.93 -9.37 11.22
CA GLN A 153 -7.76 -8.80 11.91
C GLN A 153 -7.65 -9.27 13.35
N SER A 154 -8.76 -9.77 13.92
CA SER A 154 -8.82 -10.42 15.21
C SER A 154 -8.20 -11.82 15.24
N THR A 155 -7.84 -12.45 14.13
CA THR A 155 -7.14 -13.73 14.12
C THR A 155 -5.72 -13.57 14.68
N LEU A 156 -5.42 -14.31 15.74
CA LEU A 156 -4.11 -14.33 16.36
C LEU A 156 -3.13 -15.09 15.47
N TRP A 157 -2.01 -14.50 15.12
CA TRP A 157 -0.99 -15.14 14.30
C TRP A 157 0.30 -15.32 15.08
N ILE A 158 0.69 -16.56 15.32
CA ILE A 158 1.95 -16.90 15.98
C ILE A 158 2.87 -17.56 14.95
N MET A 159 4.03 -16.94 14.75
CA MET A 159 5.06 -17.49 13.86
C MET A 159 5.98 -18.43 14.64
N ILE A 160 6.27 -19.59 14.07
CA ILE A 160 7.17 -20.57 14.62
C ILE A 160 8.47 -20.56 13.79
N THR A 161 9.64 -20.55 14.42
CA THR A 161 10.91 -20.51 13.70
C THR A 161 12.00 -21.32 14.40
N GLY A 162 12.89 -21.94 13.61
CA GLY A 162 14.11 -22.57 14.10
C GLY A 162 15.32 -21.64 14.15
N GLU A 163 15.20 -20.43 13.57
CA GLU A 163 16.33 -19.50 13.49
C GLU A 163 16.53 -18.75 14.81
N ARG A 164 17.77 -18.81 15.32
CA ARG A 164 18.19 -18.11 16.55
C ARG A 164 18.38 -16.60 16.36
N ASN A 165 18.55 -16.13 15.12
CA ASN A 165 18.67 -14.70 14.77
C ASN A 165 17.30 -14.01 14.68
N TYR A 166 16.53 -14.20 15.73
CA TYR A 166 15.19 -13.69 15.95
C TYR A 166 15.02 -12.19 15.62
N GLY A 167 16.02 -11.37 15.95
CA GLY A 167 15.97 -9.93 15.68
C GLY A 167 15.93 -9.59 14.20
N GLN A 168 16.56 -10.37 13.33
CA GLN A 168 16.56 -10.15 11.88
C GLN A 168 15.21 -10.52 11.26
N VAL A 169 14.62 -11.65 11.68
CA VAL A 169 13.29 -12.07 11.22
C VAL A 169 12.21 -11.09 11.66
N PHE A 170 12.29 -10.61 12.91
CA PHE A 170 11.31 -9.65 13.46
C PHE A 170 11.39 -8.28 12.80
N SER A 171 12.59 -7.79 12.52
CA SER A 171 12.82 -6.47 11.91
C SER A 171 12.47 -6.45 10.43
N ALA A 172 12.66 -7.60 9.75
CA ALA A 172 12.38 -7.73 8.32
C ALA A 172 10.87 -7.87 8.01
N ALA A 173 10.06 -8.28 9.00
CA ALA A 173 8.64 -8.50 8.81
C ALA A 173 7.87 -7.17 8.62
N GLU A 174 7.27 -7.00 7.46
CA GLU A 174 6.42 -5.83 7.16
C GLU A 174 5.13 -5.83 7.95
N LEU A 175 4.53 -7.01 8.06
CA LEU A 175 3.38 -7.28 8.91
C LEU A 175 3.85 -8.22 10.00
N ALA A 176 4.03 -7.69 11.22
CA ALA A 176 4.45 -8.48 12.35
C ALA A 176 3.35 -9.44 12.78
N PRO A 177 3.64 -10.71 13.06
CA PRO A 177 2.74 -11.59 13.77
C PRO A 177 2.51 -11.10 15.21
N ASP A 178 1.53 -11.65 15.88
CA ASP A 178 1.21 -11.27 17.26
C ASP A 178 2.27 -11.78 18.25
N ASP A 179 2.90 -12.92 17.95
CA ASP A 179 4.04 -13.46 18.72
C ASP A 179 4.92 -14.39 17.85
N TYR A 180 6.11 -14.71 18.36
CA TYR A 180 7.05 -15.67 17.76
C TYR A 180 7.42 -16.76 18.75
N LEU A 181 7.50 -18.01 18.26
CA LEU A 181 7.97 -19.16 19.01
C LEU A 181 9.24 -19.70 18.37
N ILE A 182 10.30 -19.84 19.17
CA ILE A 182 11.58 -20.39 18.71
C ILE A 182 11.61 -21.89 19.04
N LYS A 183 11.89 -22.73 18.04
CA LYS A 183 12.10 -24.16 18.22
C LYS A 183 13.40 -24.40 19.04
N PRO A 184 13.44 -25.32 20.02
CA PRO A 184 12.42 -26.29 20.40
C PRO A 184 11.30 -25.70 21.28
N ILE A 185 10.06 -26.10 21.01
CA ILE A 185 8.85 -25.65 21.72
C ILE A 185 8.38 -26.76 22.67
N THR A 186 8.02 -26.38 23.90
CA THR A 186 7.35 -27.28 24.83
C THR A 186 5.86 -26.91 24.93
N PRO A 187 4.96 -27.83 25.34
CA PRO A 187 3.56 -27.52 25.53
C PRO A 187 3.34 -26.32 26.48
N ALA A 188 4.14 -26.26 27.57
CA ALA A 188 4.04 -25.17 28.55
C ALA A 188 4.39 -23.80 27.93
N ILE A 189 5.44 -23.72 27.10
CA ILE A 189 5.84 -22.51 26.40
C ILE A 189 4.74 -22.10 25.39
N LEU A 190 4.18 -23.05 24.65
CA LEU A 190 3.11 -22.77 23.68
C LEU A 190 1.88 -22.16 24.39
N MET A 191 1.46 -22.77 25.51
CA MET A 191 0.35 -22.29 26.33
C MET A 191 0.60 -20.85 26.84
N GLU A 192 1.73 -20.64 27.50
CA GLU A 192 2.09 -19.33 28.07
C GLU A 192 2.06 -18.22 27.00
N ARG A 193 2.65 -18.49 25.84
CA ARG A 193 2.73 -17.51 24.75
C ARG A 193 1.39 -17.25 24.11
N LEU A 194 0.58 -18.29 23.90
CA LEU A 194 -0.77 -18.16 23.37
C LEU A 194 -1.66 -17.35 24.32
N GLU A 195 -1.62 -17.65 25.62
CA GLU A 195 -2.39 -16.94 26.64
C GLU A 195 -1.96 -15.47 26.73
N ARG A 196 -0.66 -15.20 26.74
CA ARG A 196 -0.13 -13.83 26.75
C ARG A 196 -0.58 -13.04 25.53
N ALA A 197 -0.45 -13.61 24.33
CA ALA A 197 -0.84 -12.96 23.09
C ALA A 197 -2.36 -12.74 23.03
N TRP A 198 -3.15 -13.72 23.49
CA TRP A 198 -4.60 -13.61 23.60
C TRP A 198 -5.03 -12.49 24.56
N ASN A 199 -4.49 -12.47 25.76
CA ASN A 199 -4.80 -11.46 26.77
C ASN A 199 -4.42 -10.05 26.30
N ARG A 200 -3.23 -9.90 25.74
CA ARG A 200 -2.80 -8.63 25.12
C ARG A 200 -3.79 -8.18 24.04
N ARG A 201 -4.26 -9.09 23.20
CA ARG A 201 -5.23 -8.79 22.15
C ARG A 201 -6.57 -8.35 22.70
N LEU A 202 -7.07 -9.03 23.74
CA LEU A 202 -8.32 -8.64 24.41
C LEU A 202 -8.25 -7.23 24.99
N VAL A 203 -7.16 -6.89 25.66
CA VAL A 203 -6.95 -5.54 26.23
C VAL A 203 -6.93 -4.49 25.14
N LEU A 204 -6.23 -4.72 24.03
CA LEU A 204 -6.09 -3.76 22.94
C LEU A 204 -7.31 -3.73 22.01
N LYS A 205 -8.22 -4.71 22.08
CA LYS A 205 -9.28 -4.96 21.11
C LYS A 205 -10.11 -3.71 20.75
N VAL A 206 -10.52 -2.93 21.72
CA VAL A 206 -11.36 -1.74 21.47
C VAL A 206 -10.58 -0.69 20.67
N ALA A 207 -9.37 -0.37 21.12
CA ALA A 207 -8.53 0.64 20.45
C ALA A 207 -8.13 0.20 19.03
N THR A 208 -7.74 -1.07 18.86
CA THR A 208 -7.35 -1.61 17.55
C THR A 208 -8.54 -1.72 16.59
N THR A 209 -9.72 -2.14 17.08
CA THR A 209 -10.93 -2.19 16.24
C THR A 209 -11.34 -0.80 15.74
N LEU A 210 -11.27 0.21 16.60
CA LEU A 210 -11.51 1.60 16.21
C LEU A 210 -10.46 2.10 15.21
N PHE A 211 -9.20 1.80 15.45
CA PHE A 211 -8.11 2.14 14.52
C PHE A 211 -8.31 1.48 13.15
N ASP A 212 -8.57 0.17 13.12
CA ASP A 212 -8.76 -0.60 11.88
C ASP A 212 -10.00 -0.18 11.09
N SER A 213 -11.00 0.37 11.79
CA SER A 213 -12.18 0.94 11.16
C SER A 213 -12.02 2.42 10.77
N GLY A 214 -10.83 3.00 10.89
CA GLY A 214 -10.57 4.40 10.53
C GLY A 214 -11.09 5.45 11.51
N ARG A 215 -11.66 5.01 12.65
CA ARG A 215 -12.16 5.90 13.73
C ARG A 215 -10.99 6.37 14.59
N TYR A 216 -10.01 7.01 13.96
CA TYR A 216 -8.74 7.35 14.60
C TYR A 216 -8.88 8.32 15.77
N ALA A 217 -9.81 9.26 15.71
CA ALA A 217 -10.06 10.20 16.81
C ALA A 217 -10.55 9.48 18.07
N GLU A 218 -11.46 8.53 17.92
CA GLU A 218 -11.99 7.74 19.03
C GLU A 218 -10.95 6.74 19.55
N ALA A 219 -10.22 6.09 18.62
CA ALA A 219 -9.10 5.22 18.97
C ALA A 219 -8.04 5.98 19.78
N LEU A 220 -7.74 7.23 19.42
CA LEU A 220 -6.79 8.10 20.13
C LEU A 220 -7.25 8.39 21.57
N VAL A 221 -8.53 8.71 21.77
CA VAL A 221 -9.10 8.96 23.11
C VAL A 221 -8.96 7.73 24.00
N ILE A 222 -9.36 6.55 23.47
CA ILE A 222 -9.24 5.27 24.19
C ILE A 222 -7.77 4.95 24.50
N ALA A 223 -6.89 5.08 23.49
CA ALA A 223 -5.48 4.76 23.64
C ALA A 223 -4.79 5.67 24.67
N LYS A 224 -5.02 6.99 24.63
CA LYS A 224 -4.47 7.93 25.64
C LYS A 224 -4.96 7.60 27.05
N LYS A 225 -6.23 7.30 27.21
CA LYS A 225 -6.80 6.94 28.51
C LYS A 225 -6.21 5.63 29.05
N GLN A 226 -6.22 4.59 28.23
CA GLN A 226 -5.73 3.26 28.62
C GLN A 226 -4.20 3.23 28.80
N ALA A 227 -3.44 4.08 28.13
CA ALA A 227 -2.01 4.23 28.38
C ALA A 227 -1.67 4.69 29.81
N VAL A 228 -2.60 5.40 30.47
CA VAL A 228 -2.45 5.82 31.88
C VAL A 228 -3.00 4.76 32.84
N GLU A 229 -4.11 4.13 32.50
CA GLU A 229 -4.81 3.19 33.38
C GLU A 229 -4.19 1.77 33.39
N SER A 230 -3.52 1.36 32.31
CA SER A 230 -2.95 0.02 32.15
C SER A 230 -1.44 0.04 32.12
N GLU A 231 -0.78 -0.06 33.26
CA GLU A 231 0.67 -0.04 33.38
C GLU A 231 1.34 -1.11 32.50
N GLN A 232 0.81 -2.34 32.49
CA GLN A 232 1.36 -3.46 31.74
C GLN A 232 1.31 -3.24 30.21
N HIS A 233 0.30 -2.56 29.69
CA HIS A 233 0.07 -2.34 28.25
C HIS A 233 0.20 -0.87 27.83
N ALA A 234 0.71 0.00 28.74
CA ALA A 234 0.87 1.43 28.47
C ALA A 234 1.60 1.69 27.16
N ILE A 235 2.67 0.96 26.90
CA ILE A 235 3.50 1.13 25.70
C ILE A 235 2.78 0.76 24.40
N ASP A 236 1.91 -0.26 24.46
CA ASP A 236 1.11 -0.66 23.31
C ASP A 236 0.07 0.41 22.96
N PHE A 237 -0.59 0.95 23.98
CA PHE A 237 -1.54 2.06 23.80
C PHE A 237 -0.87 3.35 23.34
N GLN A 238 0.34 3.68 23.86
CA GLN A 238 1.11 4.82 23.37
C GLN A 238 1.46 4.68 21.88
N ARG A 239 1.79 3.46 21.41
CA ARG A 239 2.05 3.19 20.01
C ARG A 239 0.78 3.41 19.16
N ILE A 240 -0.37 2.90 19.60
CA ILE A 240 -1.65 3.13 18.91
C ILE A 240 -1.98 4.63 18.86
N ALA A 241 -1.79 5.36 19.97
CA ALA A 241 -2.03 6.80 20.03
C ALA A 241 -1.15 7.58 19.03
N GLY A 242 0.14 7.24 18.95
CA GLY A 242 1.06 7.85 17.98
C GLY A 242 0.66 7.59 16.53
N GLU A 243 0.27 6.34 16.20
CA GLU A 243 -0.22 6.03 14.85
C GLU A 243 -1.56 6.73 14.54
N CYS A 244 -2.47 6.87 15.53
CA CYS A 244 -3.69 7.66 15.35
C CYS A 244 -3.39 9.13 15.01
N LEU A 245 -2.44 9.74 15.71
CA LEU A 245 -2.04 11.12 15.44
C LEU A 245 -1.49 11.32 14.03
N LEU A 246 -0.68 10.37 13.55
CA LEU A 246 -0.18 10.38 12.17
C LEU A 246 -1.30 10.20 11.14
N GLN A 247 -2.30 9.35 11.43
CA GLN A 247 -3.44 9.13 10.53
C GLN A 247 -4.44 10.31 10.52
N LEU A 248 -4.45 11.11 11.57
CA LEU A 248 -5.26 12.33 11.69
C LEU A 248 -4.54 13.57 11.13
N ASP A 249 -3.37 13.39 10.51
CA ASP A 249 -2.50 14.46 10.01
C ASP A 249 -2.06 15.48 11.08
N GLN A 250 -2.16 15.08 12.37
CA GLN A 250 -1.73 15.86 13.54
C GLN A 250 -0.23 15.70 13.78
N TYR A 251 0.58 16.04 12.79
CA TYR A 251 2.02 15.72 12.77
C TYR A 251 2.81 16.41 13.90
N ALA A 252 2.45 17.65 14.25
CA ALA A 252 3.10 18.36 15.36
C ALA A 252 2.78 17.73 16.74
N GLU A 253 1.58 17.18 16.91
CA GLU A 253 1.22 16.45 18.12
C GLU A 253 1.85 15.05 18.13
N ALA A 254 1.90 14.38 16.99
CA ALA A 254 2.60 13.11 16.83
C ALA A 254 4.08 13.25 17.19
N TYR A 255 4.76 14.29 16.69
CA TYR A 255 6.13 14.61 17.06
C TYR A 255 6.30 14.72 18.59
N ARG A 256 5.48 15.56 19.26
CA ARG A 256 5.55 15.74 20.72
C ARG A 256 5.27 14.45 21.49
N HIS A 257 4.32 13.64 21.01
CA HIS A 257 3.99 12.36 21.59
C HIS A 257 5.18 11.38 21.53
N TYR A 258 5.81 11.24 20.35
CA TYR A 258 6.98 10.37 20.20
C TYR A 258 8.21 10.91 20.93
N GLU A 259 8.40 12.23 20.98
CA GLU A 259 9.47 12.87 21.76
C GLU A 259 9.37 12.50 23.24
N HIS A 260 8.19 12.67 23.83
CA HIS A 260 7.94 12.31 25.23
C HIS A 260 8.22 10.83 25.54
N ILE A 261 7.85 9.92 24.61
CA ILE A 261 8.18 8.50 24.77
C ILE A 261 9.70 8.28 24.75
N LEU A 262 10.40 8.99 23.86
CA LEU A 262 11.84 8.85 23.68
C LEU A 262 12.66 9.46 24.83
N GLU A 263 12.11 10.40 25.62
CA GLU A 263 12.74 10.89 26.86
C GLU A 263 13.03 9.74 27.83
N SER A 264 12.07 8.83 28.02
CA SER A 264 12.20 7.68 28.91
C SER A 264 12.83 6.44 28.22
N ARG A 265 12.69 6.32 26.89
CA ARG A 265 13.11 5.16 26.09
C ARG A 265 13.80 5.59 24.80
N PRO A 266 15.02 6.17 24.86
CA PRO A 266 15.66 6.83 23.70
C PRO A 266 15.92 5.91 22.49
N ARG A 267 16.06 4.60 22.73
CA ARG A 267 16.39 3.61 21.68
C ARG A 267 15.19 2.85 21.13
N LEU A 268 13.96 3.26 21.45
CA LEU A 268 12.75 2.53 21.02
C LEU A 268 12.52 2.71 19.50
N PRO A 269 12.68 1.65 18.67
CA PRO A 269 12.76 1.80 17.21
C PRO A 269 11.48 2.37 16.60
N TRP A 270 10.31 1.87 16.98
CA TRP A 270 9.04 2.32 16.44
C TRP A 270 8.70 3.78 16.79
N ALA A 271 9.14 4.26 17.97
CA ALA A 271 8.94 5.66 18.35
C ALA A 271 9.87 6.59 17.57
N ARG A 272 11.13 6.18 17.32
CA ARG A 272 12.05 6.91 16.44
C ARG A 272 11.53 6.96 15.00
N LEU A 273 11.00 5.84 14.49
CA LEU A 273 10.34 5.81 13.17
C LEU A 273 9.14 6.76 13.12
N GLY A 274 8.29 6.73 14.15
CA GLY A 274 7.12 7.61 14.23
C GLY A 274 7.50 9.08 14.25
N LYS A 275 8.55 9.45 15.03
CA LYS A 275 9.11 10.80 15.04
C LYS A 275 9.67 11.19 13.68
N GLY A 276 10.42 10.31 13.00
CA GLY A 276 10.93 10.53 11.64
C GLY A 276 9.81 10.73 10.61
N ARG A 277 8.73 9.95 10.70
CA ARG A 277 7.53 10.15 9.86
C ARG A 277 6.85 11.49 10.14
N ALA A 278 6.73 11.90 11.40
CA ALA A 278 6.18 13.20 11.73
C ALA A 278 7.02 14.34 11.14
N PHE A 279 8.35 14.29 11.24
CA PHE A 279 9.25 15.26 10.60
C PHE A 279 9.08 15.27 9.07
N PHE A 280 9.01 14.09 8.43
CA PHE A 280 8.81 13.97 6.99
C PHE A 280 7.54 14.69 6.51
N HIS A 281 6.43 14.49 7.21
CA HIS A 281 5.15 15.13 6.87
C HIS A 281 5.07 16.62 7.25
N MET A 282 5.95 17.11 8.13
CA MET A 282 6.12 18.53 8.41
C MET A 282 7.12 19.22 7.46
N ASP A 283 7.56 18.55 6.37
CA ASP A 283 8.60 19.00 5.44
C ASP A 283 9.97 19.30 6.09
N ARG A 284 10.21 18.74 7.30
CA ARG A 284 11.49 18.84 8.03
C ARG A 284 12.38 17.66 7.63
N HIS A 285 12.83 17.68 6.37
CA HIS A 285 13.48 16.53 5.75
C HIS A 285 14.86 16.23 6.33
N ASP A 286 15.60 17.24 6.76
CA ASP A 286 16.94 17.03 7.36
C ASP A 286 16.82 16.34 8.72
N GLU A 287 15.92 16.79 9.61
CA GLU A 287 15.70 16.15 10.90
C GLU A 287 15.08 14.74 10.76
N ALA A 288 14.24 14.54 9.73
CA ALA A 288 13.74 13.21 9.40
C ALA A 288 14.90 12.28 9.00
N GLN A 289 15.83 12.77 8.17
CA GLN A 289 17.00 12.01 7.75
C GLN A 289 17.89 11.65 8.95
N ASP A 290 18.25 12.60 9.79
CA ASP A 290 19.15 12.40 10.93
C ASP A 290 18.62 11.32 11.89
N ILE A 291 17.34 11.39 12.27
CA ILE A 291 16.76 10.41 13.19
C ILE A 291 16.63 9.03 12.56
N LEU A 292 16.32 8.94 11.25
CA LEU A 292 16.18 7.67 10.54
C LEU A 292 17.53 7.02 10.29
N GLU A 293 18.57 7.77 9.93
CA GLU A 293 19.94 7.26 9.78
C GLU A 293 20.47 6.73 11.11
N SER A 294 20.26 7.48 12.20
CA SER A 294 20.61 7.04 13.54
C SER A 294 19.84 5.76 13.93
N LEU A 295 18.55 5.65 13.58
CA LEU A 295 17.76 4.45 13.79
C LEU A 295 18.31 3.24 12.99
N ILE A 296 18.65 3.44 11.73
CA ILE A 296 19.20 2.40 10.84
C ILE A 296 20.57 1.95 11.36
N LYS A 297 21.41 2.87 11.85
CA LYS A 297 22.69 2.53 12.45
C LYS A 297 22.54 1.63 13.68
N ASP A 298 21.59 1.93 14.56
CA ASP A 298 21.33 1.16 15.78
C ASP A 298 20.55 -0.13 15.52
N SER A 299 19.73 -0.15 14.48
CA SER A 299 18.85 -1.27 14.12
C SER A 299 18.81 -1.45 12.59
N PRO A 300 19.88 -2.02 11.99
CA PRO A 300 20.03 -2.12 10.54
C PRO A 300 18.94 -2.94 9.85
N ASP A 301 18.29 -3.84 10.59
CA ASP A 301 17.24 -4.73 10.08
C ASP A 301 15.83 -4.17 10.28
N PHE A 302 15.71 -2.94 10.79
CA PHE A 302 14.41 -2.28 10.89
C PHE A 302 14.01 -1.65 9.55
N LEU A 303 13.59 -2.51 8.60
CA LEU A 303 13.43 -2.18 7.18
C LEU A 303 12.46 -1.01 6.90
N LYS A 304 11.44 -0.82 7.75
CA LYS A 304 10.52 0.32 7.63
C LYS A 304 11.21 1.69 7.72
N ALA A 305 12.32 1.79 8.44
CA ALA A 305 13.08 3.03 8.50
C ALA A 305 13.73 3.36 7.15
N HIS A 306 14.22 2.32 6.46
CA HIS A 306 14.78 2.48 5.12
C HIS A 306 13.73 2.91 4.09
N ASP A 307 12.48 2.43 4.19
CA ASP A 307 11.40 2.86 3.30
C ASP A 307 11.08 4.35 3.46
N VAL A 308 11.14 4.85 4.70
CA VAL A 308 10.89 6.28 4.96
C VAL A 308 12.08 7.13 4.52
N ILE A 309 13.33 6.68 4.77
CA ILE A 309 14.51 7.47 4.35
C ILE A 309 14.63 7.51 2.82
N ALA A 310 14.24 6.47 2.10
CA ALA A 310 14.16 6.50 0.65
C ALA A 310 13.21 7.60 0.15
N LYS A 311 12.06 7.76 0.80
CA LYS A 311 11.10 8.85 0.51
C LYS A 311 11.66 10.23 0.89
N VAL A 312 12.43 10.34 1.97
CA VAL A 312 13.12 11.58 2.35
C VAL A 312 14.11 12.00 1.26
N HIS A 313 14.93 11.06 0.76
CA HIS A 313 15.84 11.34 -0.36
C HIS A 313 15.09 11.80 -1.62
N GLU A 314 13.96 11.18 -1.95
CA GLU A 314 13.13 11.60 -3.07
C GLU A 314 12.60 13.04 -2.91
N ARG A 315 12.11 13.39 -1.72
CA ARG A 315 11.65 14.76 -1.43
C ARG A 315 12.77 15.80 -1.51
N LYS A 316 13.99 15.40 -1.20
CA LYS A 316 15.20 16.23 -1.39
C LYS A 316 15.67 16.28 -2.83
N GLY A 317 15.09 15.49 -3.74
CA GLY A 317 15.47 15.39 -5.16
C GLY A 317 16.63 14.43 -5.43
N ASP A 318 17.09 13.70 -4.41
CA ASP A 318 18.19 12.73 -4.51
C ASP A 318 17.64 11.33 -4.81
N LEU A 319 17.22 11.14 -6.07
CA LEU A 319 16.66 9.87 -6.53
C LEU A 319 17.70 8.74 -6.54
N GLU A 320 18.99 9.07 -6.69
CA GLU A 320 20.04 8.05 -6.71
C GLU A 320 20.23 7.43 -5.33
N SER A 321 20.33 8.23 -4.28
CA SER A 321 20.39 7.74 -2.89
C SER A 321 19.13 6.97 -2.52
N SER A 322 17.93 7.39 -2.93
CA SER A 322 16.70 6.64 -2.73
C SER A 322 16.80 5.24 -3.34
N LYS A 323 17.24 5.13 -4.61
CA LYS A 323 17.42 3.86 -5.31
C LYS A 323 18.42 2.93 -4.60
N GLN A 324 19.54 3.48 -4.14
CA GLN A 324 20.56 2.71 -3.41
C GLN A 324 20.02 2.16 -2.09
N VAL A 325 19.30 2.97 -1.33
CA VAL A 325 18.66 2.52 -0.07
C VAL A 325 17.67 1.39 -0.35
N LEU A 326 16.79 1.53 -1.34
CA LEU A 326 15.80 0.51 -1.69
C LEU A 326 16.48 -0.80 -2.15
N LYS A 327 17.54 -0.73 -2.96
CA LYS A 327 18.31 -1.91 -3.37
C LYS A 327 18.98 -2.61 -2.18
N ALA A 328 19.57 -1.85 -1.25
CA ALA A 328 20.19 -2.42 -0.05
C ALA A 328 19.17 -3.16 0.84
N VAL A 329 17.96 -2.62 0.94
CA VAL A 329 16.87 -3.29 1.69
C VAL A 329 16.41 -4.57 1.00
N LEU A 330 16.33 -4.57 -0.32
CA LEU A 330 15.97 -5.77 -1.09
C LEU A 330 17.00 -6.91 -0.96
N GLN A 331 18.27 -6.60 -0.70
CA GLN A 331 19.25 -7.64 -0.37
C GLN A 331 18.92 -8.35 0.95
N LYS A 332 18.30 -7.64 1.90
CA LYS A 332 17.86 -8.21 3.19
C LYS A 332 16.50 -8.90 3.11
N ASN A 333 15.58 -8.37 2.34
CA ASN A 333 14.26 -8.96 2.09
C ASN A 333 13.92 -8.93 0.59
N PRO A 334 14.44 -9.91 -0.18
CA PRO A 334 14.24 -9.96 -1.63
C PRO A 334 12.81 -10.31 -2.05
N LYS A 335 11.96 -10.77 -1.13
CA LYS A 335 10.58 -11.17 -1.41
C LYS A 335 9.58 -10.00 -1.30
N ALA A 336 10.02 -8.81 -0.94
CA ALA A 336 9.18 -7.62 -0.77
C ALA A 336 8.83 -6.98 -2.14
N LEU A 337 7.80 -7.50 -2.84
CA LEU A 337 7.45 -7.09 -4.20
C LEU A 337 7.18 -5.59 -4.35
N HIS A 338 6.57 -4.95 -3.34
CA HIS A 338 6.32 -3.50 -3.38
C HIS A 338 7.62 -2.68 -3.43
N ARG A 339 8.73 -3.13 -2.80
CA ARG A 339 10.03 -2.45 -2.89
C ARG A 339 10.66 -2.62 -4.26
N HIS A 340 10.48 -3.76 -4.91
CA HIS A 340 10.90 -3.93 -6.30
C HIS A 340 10.18 -2.92 -7.21
N ARG A 341 8.87 -2.70 -7.02
CA ARG A 341 8.11 -1.67 -7.77
C ARG A 341 8.65 -0.27 -7.52
N GLU A 342 9.02 0.05 -6.27
CA GLU A 342 9.65 1.33 -5.95
C GLU A 342 11.02 1.48 -6.63
N VAL A 343 11.86 0.43 -6.64
CA VAL A 343 13.13 0.45 -7.39
C VAL A 343 12.88 0.66 -8.88
N VAL A 344 11.91 -0.03 -9.47
CA VAL A 344 11.53 0.18 -10.88
C VAL A 344 11.13 1.62 -11.14
N ARG A 345 10.27 2.19 -10.30
CA ARG A 345 9.79 3.58 -10.41
C ARG A 345 10.93 4.59 -10.36
N VAL A 346 11.81 4.46 -9.36
CA VAL A 346 12.95 5.37 -9.19
C VAL A 346 13.98 5.18 -10.31
N ALA A 347 14.26 3.93 -10.73
CA ALA A 347 15.17 3.63 -11.82
C ALA A 347 14.68 4.21 -13.17
N GLN A 348 13.36 4.15 -13.44
CA GLN A 348 12.77 4.80 -14.60
C GLN A 348 12.89 6.33 -14.54
N ALA A 349 12.71 6.93 -13.35
CA ALA A 349 12.88 8.37 -13.17
C ALA A 349 14.33 8.83 -13.37
N THR A 350 15.31 7.99 -13.02
CA THR A 350 16.76 8.25 -13.22
C THR A 350 17.30 7.76 -14.57
N ASN A 351 16.45 7.30 -15.50
CA ASN A 351 16.83 6.69 -16.78
C ASN A 351 17.85 5.54 -16.66
N ASP A 352 17.65 4.67 -15.66
CA ASP A 352 18.45 3.47 -15.42
C ASP A 352 17.67 2.19 -15.76
N PRO A 353 17.56 1.81 -17.05
CA PRO A 353 16.80 0.63 -17.45
C PRO A 353 17.39 -0.67 -16.92
N SER A 354 18.70 -0.70 -16.63
CA SER A 354 19.38 -1.90 -16.12
C SER A 354 18.85 -2.26 -14.71
N SER A 355 18.83 -1.28 -13.81
CA SER A 355 18.28 -1.48 -12.46
C SER A 355 16.79 -1.82 -12.47
N ALA A 356 16.02 -1.23 -13.39
CA ALA A 356 14.59 -1.54 -13.52
C ALA A 356 14.37 -2.97 -14.03
N ILE A 357 15.14 -3.43 -15.01
CA ILE A 357 15.09 -4.82 -15.54
C ILE A 357 15.45 -5.83 -14.45
N GLU A 358 16.51 -5.55 -13.68
CA GLU A 358 16.93 -6.40 -12.56
C GLU A 358 15.82 -6.51 -11.50
N ALA A 359 15.24 -5.37 -11.12
CA ALA A 359 14.16 -5.33 -10.13
C ALA A 359 12.92 -6.11 -10.60
N TYR A 360 12.51 -5.98 -11.87
CA TYR A 360 11.42 -6.78 -12.44
C TYR A 360 11.76 -8.27 -12.45
N ALA A 361 12.97 -8.66 -12.87
CA ALA A 361 13.37 -10.06 -12.90
C ALA A 361 13.28 -10.72 -11.51
N LEU A 362 13.82 -10.05 -10.48
CA LEU A 362 13.73 -10.51 -9.09
C LEU A 362 12.29 -10.52 -8.58
N MET A 363 11.50 -9.50 -8.92
CA MET A 363 10.08 -9.44 -8.55
C MET A 363 9.30 -10.64 -9.11
N HIS A 364 9.50 -10.98 -10.37
CA HIS A 364 8.87 -12.15 -11.00
C HIS A 364 9.42 -13.47 -10.46
N GLN A 365 10.69 -13.53 -10.11
CA GLN A 365 11.28 -14.72 -9.48
C GLN A 365 10.67 -14.99 -8.09
N HIS A 366 10.60 -13.96 -7.24
CA HIS A 366 10.13 -14.09 -5.86
C HIS A 366 8.60 -14.07 -5.72
N GLY A 367 7.91 -13.42 -6.66
CA GLY A 367 6.45 -13.30 -6.67
C GLY A 367 5.70 -14.41 -7.43
N ARG A 368 6.41 -15.43 -7.94
CA ARG A 368 5.80 -16.46 -8.77
C ARG A 368 4.65 -17.17 -8.06
N GLY A 369 3.49 -17.23 -8.72
CA GLY A 369 2.27 -17.85 -8.19
C GLY A 369 1.63 -17.11 -7.01
N SER A 370 2.10 -15.90 -6.64
CA SER A 370 1.46 -15.06 -5.63
C SER A 370 0.38 -14.16 -6.26
N SER A 371 -0.63 -13.81 -5.47
CA SER A 371 -1.66 -12.83 -5.88
C SER A 371 -1.17 -11.38 -5.88
N PHE A 372 0.11 -11.15 -5.54
CA PHE A 372 0.69 -9.80 -5.47
C PHE A 372 1.24 -9.29 -6.80
N LEU A 373 1.48 -10.17 -7.78
CA LEU A 373 1.84 -9.73 -9.11
C LEU A 373 0.58 -9.32 -9.87
N THR A 374 0.65 -8.15 -10.50
CA THR A 374 -0.45 -7.58 -11.28
C THR A 374 -0.18 -7.72 -12.78
N PRO A 375 -1.22 -7.63 -13.64
CA PRO A 375 -1.01 -7.57 -15.08
C PRO A 375 -0.03 -6.49 -15.50
N GLY A 376 -0.02 -5.34 -14.81
CA GLY A 376 0.90 -4.24 -15.05
C GLY A 376 2.37 -4.57 -14.81
N ASP A 377 2.68 -5.43 -13.84
CA ASP A 377 4.05 -5.89 -13.60
C ASP A 377 4.59 -6.68 -14.80
N PHE A 378 3.74 -7.50 -15.43
CA PHE A 378 4.08 -8.24 -16.66
C PHE A 378 4.27 -7.30 -17.84
N CYS A 379 3.35 -6.35 -18.02
CA CYS A 379 3.38 -5.39 -19.12
C CYS A 379 4.56 -4.41 -19.01
N GLY A 380 4.81 -3.90 -17.80
CA GLY A 380 5.92 -3.00 -17.54
C GLY A 380 7.27 -3.68 -17.82
N TYR A 381 7.42 -4.93 -17.39
CA TYR A 381 8.64 -5.69 -17.65
C TYR A 381 8.83 -5.96 -19.15
N ALA A 382 7.80 -6.45 -19.83
CA ALA A 382 7.85 -6.71 -21.28
C ALA A 382 8.16 -5.43 -22.08
N GLY A 383 7.52 -4.32 -21.76
CA GLY A 383 7.74 -3.02 -22.39
C GLY A 383 9.17 -2.52 -22.20
N LEU A 384 9.73 -2.71 -21.02
CA LEU A 384 11.10 -2.32 -20.70
C LEU A 384 12.13 -3.19 -21.44
N LEU A 385 11.95 -4.51 -21.49
CA LEU A 385 12.79 -5.43 -22.24
C LEU A 385 12.80 -5.10 -23.74
N MET A 386 11.63 -4.81 -24.29
CA MET A 386 11.48 -4.41 -25.70
C MET A 386 12.16 -3.08 -25.99
N SER A 387 12.09 -2.10 -25.07
CA SER A 387 12.64 -0.75 -25.32
C SER A 387 14.15 -0.68 -25.14
N SER A 388 14.71 -1.48 -24.23
CA SER A 388 16.15 -1.48 -23.93
C SER A 388 16.95 -2.37 -24.86
N ALA A 389 16.30 -3.32 -25.57
CA ALA A 389 16.94 -4.34 -26.40
C ALA A 389 18.13 -5.02 -25.67
N SER A 390 17.99 -5.24 -24.37
CA SER A 390 19.07 -5.75 -23.52
C SER A 390 19.46 -7.18 -23.89
N LYS A 391 20.71 -7.54 -23.67
CA LYS A 391 21.19 -8.91 -23.90
C LYS A 391 20.33 -9.92 -23.11
N GLY A 392 19.83 -10.97 -23.78
CA GLY A 392 18.93 -11.97 -23.17
C GLY A 392 17.50 -11.51 -22.98
N ALA A 393 17.07 -10.42 -23.64
CA ALA A 393 15.70 -9.92 -23.55
C ALA A 393 14.68 -10.94 -24.07
N GLN A 394 15.01 -11.67 -25.16
CA GLN A 394 14.14 -12.68 -25.73
C GLN A 394 13.91 -13.83 -24.74
N GLU A 395 14.96 -14.37 -24.15
CA GLU A 395 14.85 -15.47 -23.18
C GLU A 395 14.04 -15.06 -21.95
N ARG A 396 14.17 -13.79 -21.54
CA ARG A 396 13.40 -13.23 -20.42
C ARG A 396 11.91 -13.07 -20.77
N LEU A 397 11.58 -12.68 -22.01
CA LEU A 397 10.19 -12.63 -22.47
C LEU A 397 9.57 -14.02 -22.56
N ASP A 398 10.33 -15.02 -23.02
CA ASP A 398 9.86 -16.40 -23.08
C ASP A 398 9.58 -16.95 -21.67
N ALA A 399 10.49 -16.70 -20.73
CA ALA A 399 10.31 -17.04 -19.32
C ALA A 399 9.10 -16.29 -18.69
N LEU A 400 8.90 -15.02 -19.04
CA LEU A 400 7.77 -14.21 -18.57
C LEU A 400 6.44 -14.75 -19.12
N ASN A 401 6.40 -15.15 -20.37
CA ASN A 401 5.23 -15.77 -20.98
C ASN A 401 4.90 -17.12 -20.35
N LEU A 402 5.93 -17.92 -20.02
CA LEU A 402 5.72 -19.18 -19.28
C LEU A 402 5.17 -18.91 -17.87
N HIS A 403 5.72 -17.92 -17.18
CA HIS A 403 5.26 -17.51 -15.85
C HIS A 403 3.79 -17.03 -15.86
N LEU A 404 3.37 -16.30 -16.91
CA LEU A 404 2.00 -15.82 -17.05
C LEU A 404 0.96 -16.95 -17.05
N ARG A 405 1.34 -18.16 -17.48
CA ARG A 405 0.43 -19.33 -17.50
C ARG A 405 0.01 -19.81 -16.10
N ASP A 406 0.75 -19.42 -15.07
CA ASP A 406 0.43 -19.74 -13.68
C ASP A 406 -0.74 -18.89 -13.14
N TYR A 407 -1.18 -17.87 -13.91
CA TYR A 407 -2.26 -16.96 -13.55
C TYR A 407 -3.56 -17.30 -14.31
N HIS A 408 -4.69 -16.83 -13.78
CA HIS A 408 -6.02 -17.18 -14.28
C HIS A 408 -6.20 -16.77 -15.74
N LYS A 409 -6.48 -17.75 -16.61
CA LYS A 409 -6.73 -17.52 -18.03
C LYS A 409 -8.00 -16.70 -18.32
N ASP A 410 -8.93 -16.69 -17.38
CA ASP A 410 -10.21 -15.97 -17.50
C ASP A 410 -10.10 -14.50 -17.04
N ASP A 411 -8.97 -14.11 -16.46
CA ASP A 411 -8.70 -12.70 -16.11
C ASP A 411 -8.25 -11.94 -17.36
N GLN A 412 -9.06 -10.98 -17.78
CA GLN A 412 -8.82 -10.22 -19.01
C GLN A 412 -7.59 -9.30 -18.92
N GLY A 413 -7.19 -8.87 -17.71
CA GLY A 413 -5.97 -8.12 -17.50
C GLY A 413 -4.73 -8.96 -17.81
N PHE A 414 -4.66 -10.19 -17.31
CA PHE A 414 -3.58 -11.13 -17.63
C PHE A 414 -3.63 -11.60 -19.10
N ALA A 415 -4.82 -11.75 -19.69
CA ALA A 415 -4.94 -12.06 -21.12
C ALA A 415 -4.37 -10.94 -21.99
N LEU A 416 -4.67 -9.67 -21.66
CA LEU A 416 -4.10 -8.51 -22.35
C LEU A 416 -2.57 -8.45 -22.15
N ALA A 417 -2.06 -8.74 -20.96
CA ALA A 417 -0.61 -8.84 -20.69
C ALA A 417 0.06 -9.88 -21.59
N GLY A 418 -0.58 -11.03 -21.81
CA GLY A 418 -0.10 -12.07 -22.74
C GLY A 418 0.05 -11.57 -24.19
N HIS A 419 -0.90 -10.77 -24.67
CA HIS A 419 -0.81 -10.18 -26.00
C HIS A 419 0.33 -9.15 -26.09
N MET A 420 0.57 -8.37 -25.01
CA MET A 420 1.67 -7.42 -24.95
C MET A 420 3.04 -8.10 -24.91
N ILE A 421 3.18 -9.18 -24.15
CA ILE A 421 4.41 -9.99 -24.11
C ILE A 421 4.68 -10.59 -25.51
N SER A 422 3.64 -11.12 -26.17
CA SER A 422 3.75 -11.66 -27.54
C SER A 422 4.21 -10.57 -28.51
N TYR A 423 3.63 -9.38 -28.43
CA TYR A 423 4.04 -8.25 -29.26
C TYR A 423 5.53 -7.88 -29.03
N ALA A 424 5.97 -7.83 -27.78
CA ALA A 424 7.34 -7.51 -27.44
C ALA A 424 8.32 -8.56 -27.98
N ALA A 425 7.99 -9.85 -27.87
CA ALA A 425 8.80 -10.96 -28.36
C ALA A 425 8.94 -10.95 -29.89
N GLU A 426 7.84 -10.76 -30.62
CA GLU A 426 7.84 -10.66 -32.08
C GLU A 426 8.61 -9.43 -32.58
N THR A 427 8.54 -8.32 -31.85
CA THR A 427 9.28 -7.09 -32.16
C THR A 427 10.78 -7.30 -31.99
N LEU A 428 11.22 -7.93 -30.90
CA LEU A 428 12.64 -8.20 -30.64
C LEU A 428 13.24 -9.23 -31.60
N SER A 429 12.44 -10.23 -32.00
CA SER A 429 12.88 -11.23 -33.01
C SER A 429 12.95 -10.68 -34.43
N GLY A 430 12.49 -9.43 -34.67
CA GLY A 430 12.46 -8.81 -35.99
C GLY A 430 11.33 -9.34 -36.91
N ASN A 431 10.40 -10.12 -36.37
CA ASN A 431 9.25 -10.64 -37.11
C ASN A 431 8.16 -9.57 -37.27
N ALA A 432 8.28 -8.71 -38.27
CA ALA A 432 7.33 -7.61 -38.50
C ALA A 432 5.89 -8.07 -38.71
N GLN A 433 5.66 -9.22 -39.39
CA GLN A 433 4.32 -9.77 -39.59
C GLN A 433 3.72 -10.30 -38.28
N GLY A 434 4.51 -11.02 -37.48
CA GLY A 434 4.10 -11.50 -36.15
C GLY A 434 3.79 -10.34 -35.22
N ALA A 435 4.63 -9.30 -35.20
CA ALA A 435 4.42 -8.10 -34.41
C ALA A 435 3.11 -7.37 -34.79
N ALA A 436 2.84 -7.19 -36.09
CA ALA A 436 1.59 -6.59 -36.55
C ALA A 436 0.35 -7.38 -36.12
N GLN A 437 0.41 -8.72 -36.24
CA GLN A 437 -0.69 -9.60 -35.79
C GLN A 437 -0.87 -9.57 -34.26
N ALA A 438 0.23 -9.54 -33.50
CA ALA A 438 0.18 -9.44 -32.05
C ALA A 438 -0.40 -8.08 -31.61
N TYR A 439 -0.02 -6.99 -32.29
CA TYR A 439 -0.58 -5.65 -32.07
C TYR A 439 -2.08 -5.61 -32.32
N ALA A 440 -2.56 -6.18 -33.44
CA ALA A 440 -3.99 -6.22 -33.73
C ALA A 440 -4.79 -6.97 -32.67
N ARG A 441 -4.27 -8.12 -32.18
CA ARG A 441 -4.90 -8.88 -31.08
C ARG A 441 -4.92 -8.08 -29.78
N MET A 442 -3.82 -7.40 -29.45
CA MET A 442 -3.70 -6.55 -28.27
C MET A 442 -4.68 -5.37 -28.32
N SER A 443 -4.77 -4.67 -29.46
CA SER A 443 -5.70 -3.55 -29.67
C SER A 443 -7.15 -4.00 -29.53
N LEU A 444 -7.51 -5.13 -30.15
CA LEU A 444 -8.85 -5.71 -30.03
C LEU A 444 -9.20 -6.10 -28.58
N ALA A 445 -8.26 -6.74 -27.87
CA ALA A 445 -8.44 -7.12 -26.47
C ALA A 445 -8.62 -5.88 -25.57
N HIS A 446 -7.86 -4.81 -25.82
CA HIS A 446 -8.01 -3.55 -25.11
C HIS A 446 -9.38 -2.89 -25.35
N GLN A 447 -9.84 -2.83 -26.60
CA GLN A 447 -11.17 -2.30 -26.94
C GLN A 447 -12.29 -3.11 -26.29
N GLN A 448 -12.19 -4.43 -26.29
CA GLN A 448 -13.15 -5.31 -25.61
C GLN A 448 -13.17 -5.12 -24.10
N ALA A 449 -11.99 -4.92 -23.49
CA ALA A 449 -11.88 -4.61 -22.07
C ALA A 449 -12.57 -3.27 -21.74
N GLN A 450 -12.31 -2.22 -22.53
CA GLN A 450 -12.99 -0.93 -22.37
C GLN A 450 -14.50 -1.04 -22.56
N GLY A 451 -14.96 -1.75 -23.60
CA GLY A 451 -16.39 -1.94 -23.88
C GLY A 451 -17.15 -2.69 -22.77
N LYS A 452 -16.44 -3.52 -21.99
CA LYS A 452 -16.98 -4.23 -20.82
C LYS A 452 -16.79 -3.48 -19.49
N GLY A 453 -16.24 -2.26 -19.51
CA GLY A 453 -15.93 -1.49 -18.32
C GLY A 453 -14.84 -2.12 -17.45
N LEU A 454 -13.95 -2.93 -18.04
CA LEU A 454 -12.87 -3.58 -17.33
C LEU A 454 -11.74 -2.60 -17.05
N VAL A 455 -11.20 -2.71 -15.85
CA VAL A 455 -10.13 -1.84 -15.38
C VAL A 455 -8.80 -2.34 -15.93
N VAL A 456 -8.13 -1.52 -16.72
CA VAL A 456 -6.74 -1.73 -17.14
C VAL A 456 -5.86 -1.01 -16.11
N ASP A 457 -4.88 -1.68 -15.49
CA ASP A 457 -4.06 -1.04 -14.49
C ASP A 457 -3.12 0.04 -15.07
N THR A 458 -2.55 0.85 -14.21
CA THR A 458 -1.75 2.03 -14.58
C THR A 458 -0.51 1.67 -15.41
N GLU A 459 0.26 0.67 -14.99
CA GLU A 459 1.48 0.28 -15.72
C GLU A 459 1.12 -0.41 -17.03
N GLN A 460 0.02 -1.14 -17.08
CA GLN A 460 -0.53 -1.71 -18.29
C GLN A 460 -0.94 -0.61 -19.28
N SER A 461 -1.64 0.44 -18.82
CA SER A 461 -2.02 1.59 -19.64
C SER A 461 -0.81 2.36 -20.17
N MET A 462 0.23 2.54 -19.33
CA MET A 462 1.50 3.15 -19.75
C MET A 462 2.21 2.32 -20.83
N ALA A 463 2.27 1.00 -20.66
CA ALA A 463 2.90 0.12 -21.64
C ALA A 463 2.14 0.10 -22.97
N LEU A 464 0.79 0.05 -22.93
CA LEU A 464 -0.07 0.17 -24.11
C LEU A 464 0.17 1.49 -24.85
N MET A 465 0.19 2.61 -24.15
CA MET A 465 0.48 3.91 -24.72
C MET A 465 1.83 3.93 -25.45
N ASN A 466 2.89 3.42 -24.82
CA ASN A 466 4.22 3.38 -25.40
C ASN A 466 4.29 2.49 -26.65
N ILE A 467 3.58 1.36 -26.64
CA ILE A 467 3.49 0.48 -27.81
C ILE A 467 2.74 1.19 -28.94
N ALA A 468 1.59 1.82 -28.64
CA ALA A 468 0.80 2.56 -29.64
C ALA A 468 1.60 3.71 -30.28
N LEU A 469 2.39 4.45 -29.47
CA LEU A 469 3.29 5.49 -29.97
C LEU A 469 4.35 4.93 -30.95
N LYS A 470 4.93 3.78 -30.65
CA LYS A 470 5.89 3.12 -31.55
C LYS A 470 5.26 2.64 -32.85
N GLN A 471 3.99 2.25 -32.82
CA GLN A 471 3.23 1.82 -34.01
C GLN A 471 2.62 2.98 -34.79
N GLY A 472 2.77 4.23 -34.31
CA GLY A 472 2.14 5.40 -34.93
C GLY A 472 0.64 5.49 -34.70
N ASP A 473 0.07 4.67 -33.83
CA ASP A 473 -1.35 4.72 -33.47
C ASP A 473 -1.60 5.83 -32.44
N GLN A 474 -1.69 7.06 -32.97
CA GLN A 474 -1.91 8.25 -32.15
C GLN A 474 -3.24 8.21 -31.40
N ALA A 475 -4.28 7.62 -32.00
CA ALA A 475 -5.62 7.57 -31.40
C ALA A 475 -5.60 6.72 -30.11
N MET A 476 -5.05 5.51 -30.19
CA MET A 476 -4.90 4.64 -29.01
C MET A 476 -3.97 5.25 -27.97
N ALA A 477 -2.85 5.84 -28.38
CA ALA A 477 -1.90 6.47 -27.48
C ALA A 477 -2.52 7.61 -26.68
N LEU A 478 -3.27 8.50 -27.34
CA LEU A 478 -3.96 9.63 -26.70
C LEU A 478 -5.14 9.15 -25.81
N ALA A 479 -5.83 8.10 -26.20
CA ALA A 479 -6.87 7.49 -25.36
C ALA A 479 -6.30 6.94 -24.04
N CYS A 480 -5.17 6.21 -24.11
CA CYS A 480 -4.45 5.75 -22.93
C CYS A 480 -3.93 6.92 -22.07
N ALA A 481 -3.36 7.96 -22.72
CA ALA A 481 -2.91 9.16 -22.01
C ALA A 481 -4.04 9.88 -21.28
N GLY A 482 -5.20 10.03 -21.92
CA GLY A 482 -6.38 10.63 -21.30
C GLY A 482 -6.88 9.86 -20.08
N SER A 483 -6.90 8.51 -20.15
CA SER A 483 -7.22 7.67 -18.99
C SER A 483 -6.22 7.88 -17.86
N LEU A 484 -4.91 7.90 -18.18
CA LEU A 484 -3.85 8.11 -17.19
C LEU A 484 -3.93 9.49 -16.52
N TYR A 485 -4.22 10.56 -17.26
CA TYR A 485 -4.41 11.89 -16.69
C TYR A 485 -5.64 11.96 -15.77
N ASN A 486 -6.73 11.28 -16.15
CA ASN A 486 -7.94 11.22 -15.33
C ASN A 486 -7.72 10.42 -14.04
N ASP A 487 -7.11 9.22 -14.16
CA ASP A 487 -6.89 8.32 -13.04
C ASP A 487 -5.87 8.86 -12.03
N HIS A 488 -4.87 9.61 -12.52
CA HIS A 488 -3.78 10.18 -11.71
C HIS A 488 -3.83 11.70 -11.64
N PHE A 489 -5.03 12.26 -11.58
CA PHE A 489 -5.21 13.69 -11.42
C PHE A 489 -4.45 14.22 -10.19
N GLY A 490 -3.62 15.26 -10.39
CA GLY A 490 -2.79 15.84 -9.34
C GLY A 490 -1.48 15.06 -9.02
N ASN A 491 -1.22 13.93 -9.70
CA ASN A 491 0.02 13.18 -9.55
C ASN A 491 1.07 13.66 -10.58
N GLU A 492 1.94 14.60 -10.16
CA GLU A 492 2.96 15.18 -11.04
C GLU A 492 3.95 14.16 -11.61
N SER A 493 4.31 13.14 -10.83
CA SER A 493 5.22 12.09 -11.28
C SER A 493 4.63 11.30 -12.44
N MET A 494 3.36 10.90 -12.36
CA MET A 494 2.68 10.19 -13.44
C MET A 494 2.44 11.09 -14.65
N THR A 495 1.98 12.31 -14.44
CA THR A 495 1.82 13.31 -15.50
C THR A 495 3.15 13.53 -16.23
N GLY A 496 4.26 13.62 -15.51
CA GLY A 496 5.61 13.74 -16.07
C GLY A 496 6.02 12.54 -16.94
N ARG A 497 5.70 11.31 -16.49
CA ARG A 497 5.95 10.08 -17.28
C ARG A 497 5.17 10.08 -18.60
N VAL A 498 3.88 10.42 -18.57
CA VAL A 498 3.02 10.51 -19.76
C VAL A 498 3.53 11.58 -20.71
N ASN A 499 3.80 12.79 -20.19
CA ASN A 499 4.31 13.90 -21.00
C ASN A 499 5.65 13.57 -21.67
N LYS A 500 6.58 12.91 -20.98
CA LYS A 500 7.87 12.47 -21.52
C LYS A 500 7.68 11.50 -22.70
N ALA A 501 6.75 10.54 -22.56
CA ALA A 501 6.46 9.59 -23.63
C ALA A 501 5.84 10.28 -24.86
N LEU A 502 4.87 11.17 -24.66
CA LEU A 502 4.24 11.93 -25.76
C LEU A 502 5.23 12.91 -26.43
N LEU A 503 6.14 13.51 -25.66
CA LEU A 503 7.20 14.38 -26.20
C LEU A 503 8.12 13.61 -27.15
N SER A 504 8.54 12.41 -26.78
CA SER A 504 9.42 11.57 -27.61
C SER A 504 8.78 11.18 -28.95
N ALA A 505 7.45 11.21 -29.04
CA ALA A 505 6.66 10.93 -30.24
C ALA A 505 6.19 12.19 -30.99
N GLY A 506 6.64 13.40 -30.57
CA GLY A 506 6.22 14.66 -31.18
C GLY A 506 4.78 15.10 -30.87
N LEU A 507 4.13 14.48 -29.87
CA LEU A 507 2.74 14.73 -29.49
C LEU A 507 2.60 15.62 -28.23
N SER A 508 3.66 16.34 -27.86
CA SER A 508 3.69 17.14 -26.62
C SER A 508 2.57 18.18 -26.53
N ALA A 509 2.28 18.88 -27.64
CA ALA A 509 1.21 19.89 -27.66
C ALA A 509 -0.18 19.28 -27.45
N MET A 510 -0.43 18.11 -28.08
CA MET A 510 -1.70 17.38 -27.89
C MET A 510 -1.81 16.81 -26.48
N GLY A 511 -0.71 16.29 -25.93
CA GLY A 511 -0.66 15.81 -24.56
C GLY A 511 -0.91 16.90 -23.53
N ALA A 512 -0.29 18.06 -23.67
CA ALA A 512 -0.49 19.22 -22.79
C ALA A 512 -1.96 19.71 -22.84
N LYS A 513 -2.54 19.80 -24.03
CA LYS A 513 -3.95 20.16 -24.21
C LYS A 513 -4.87 19.14 -23.53
N LEU A 514 -4.64 17.86 -23.74
CA LEU A 514 -5.41 16.78 -23.14
C LEU A 514 -5.33 16.77 -21.60
N ALA A 515 -4.13 17.01 -21.05
CA ALA A 515 -3.92 17.12 -19.61
C ALA A 515 -4.68 18.30 -19.01
N GLU A 516 -4.64 19.47 -19.67
CA GLU A 516 -5.37 20.67 -19.24
C GLU A 516 -6.89 20.48 -19.33
N GLU A 517 -7.40 19.94 -20.44
CA GLU A 517 -8.81 19.64 -20.63
C GLU A 517 -9.30 18.63 -19.57
N SER A 518 -8.53 17.58 -19.28
CA SER A 518 -8.82 16.61 -18.23
C SER A 518 -8.88 17.26 -16.86
N SER A 519 -7.87 18.08 -16.53
CA SER A 519 -7.80 18.81 -15.27
C SER A 519 -8.99 19.75 -15.07
N GLN A 520 -9.29 20.58 -16.07
CA GLN A 520 -10.37 21.52 -16.04
C GLN A 520 -11.72 20.82 -15.87
N ARG A 521 -11.96 19.80 -16.68
CA ARG A 521 -13.19 19.01 -16.64
C ARG A 521 -13.42 18.36 -15.28
N LEU A 522 -12.38 17.71 -14.71
CA LEU A 522 -12.50 17.06 -13.40
C LEU A 522 -12.76 18.06 -12.27
N LYS A 523 -12.10 19.22 -12.29
CA LYS A 523 -12.34 20.29 -11.31
C LYS A 523 -13.79 20.81 -11.38
N GLU A 524 -14.28 21.13 -12.57
CA GLU A 524 -15.64 21.66 -12.76
C GLU A 524 -16.70 20.65 -12.34
N LEU A 525 -16.63 19.43 -12.83
CA LEU A 525 -17.58 18.36 -12.51
C LEU A 525 -17.62 18.05 -11.00
N ASN A 526 -16.48 18.10 -10.34
CA ASN A 526 -16.36 17.75 -8.93
C ASN A 526 -16.80 18.88 -7.98
N LYS A 527 -16.76 20.15 -8.45
CA LYS A 527 -17.00 21.34 -7.63
C LYS A 527 -18.41 21.37 -7.02
N ALA A 528 -19.43 21.04 -7.80
CA ALA A 528 -20.83 21.05 -7.35
C ALA A 528 -21.03 20.01 -6.23
N ALA A 529 -20.61 18.78 -6.45
CA ALA A 529 -20.77 17.70 -5.49
C ALA A 529 -19.99 17.94 -4.18
N ILE A 530 -18.78 18.51 -4.26
CA ILE A 530 -18.02 18.91 -3.06
C ILE A 530 -18.75 19.99 -2.28
N ASN A 531 -19.29 20.99 -2.95
CA ASN A 531 -20.02 22.05 -2.27
C ASN A 531 -21.24 21.52 -1.53
N LEU A 532 -22.02 20.61 -2.13
CA LEU A 532 -23.13 19.94 -1.44
C LEU A 532 -22.63 19.20 -0.18
N ALA A 533 -21.54 18.44 -0.29
CA ALA A 533 -20.99 17.73 0.85
C ALA A 533 -20.48 18.67 1.96
N LYS A 534 -19.87 19.81 1.61
CA LYS A 534 -19.42 20.84 2.57
C LYS A 534 -20.60 21.50 3.33
N HIS A 535 -21.76 21.61 2.70
CA HIS A 535 -22.96 22.18 3.32
C HIS A 535 -23.83 21.14 4.04
N GLY A 536 -23.33 19.90 4.22
CA GLY A 536 -24.03 18.83 4.92
C GLY A 536 -25.11 18.12 4.10
N GLN A 537 -25.28 18.48 2.82
CA GLN A 537 -26.23 17.86 1.88
C GLN A 537 -25.64 16.57 1.30
N LEU A 538 -25.36 15.57 2.18
CA LEU A 538 -24.61 14.37 1.80
C LEU A 538 -25.38 13.47 0.82
N GLN A 539 -26.71 13.40 0.91
CA GLN A 539 -27.52 12.59 -0.02
C GLN A 539 -27.46 13.13 -1.44
N GLU A 540 -27.58 14.45 -1.60
CA GLU A 540 -27.46 15.12 -2.89
C GLU A 540 -26.03 15.02 -3.43
N ALA A 541 -25.03 15.20 -2.57
CA ALA A 541 -23.63 15.05 -2.95
C ALA A 541 -23.33 13.62 -3.47
N VAL A 542 -23.86 12.59 -2.81
CA VAL A 542 -23.71 11.20 -3.25
C VAL A 542 -24.35 11.01 -4.63
N LYS A 543 -25.56 11.51 -4.88
CA LYS A 543 -26.23 11.43 -6.19
C LYS A 543 -25.41 12.09 -7.29
N GLU A 544 -24.90 13.29 -7.04
CA GLU A 544 -24.04 14.01 -8.00
C GLU A 544 -22.75 13.22 -8.28
N PHE A 545 -22.05 12.72 -7.26
CA PHE A 545 -20.87 11.89 -7.47
C PHE A 545 -21.17 10.59 -8.20
N GLN A 546 -22.32 9.96 -8.00
CA GLN A 546 -22.74 8.78 -8.73
C GLN A 546 -22.94 9.07 -10.23
N GLN A 547 -23.58 10.19 -10.57
CA GLN A 547 -23.72 10.62 -11.96
C GLN A 547 -22.36 10.91 -12.60
N LEU A 548 -21.46 11.61 -11.87
CA LEU A 548 -20.11 11.90 -12.33
C LEU A 548 -19.30 10.61 -12.56
N ALA A 549 -19.40 9.66 -11.66
CA ALA A 549 -18.73 8.37 -11.74
C ALA A 549 -19.18 7.55 -12.98
N THR A 550 -20.42 7.73 -13.41
CA THR A 550 -20.96 7.09 -14.63
C THR A 550 -20.44 7.77 -15.90
N VAL A 551 -20.33 9.10 -15.90
CA VAL A 551 -19.91 9.87 -17.09
C VAL A 551 -18.39 9.92 -17.25
N THR A 552 -17.67 10.01 -16.13
CA THR A 552 -16.21 10.17 -16.13
C THR A 552 -15.57 9.23 -15.10
N PRO A 553 -15.44 7.94 -15.41
CA PRO A 553 -14.76 6.99 -14.54
C PRO A 553 -13.31 7.45 -14.31
N SER A 554 -12.96 7.74 -13.06
CA SER A 554 -11.58 8.10 -12.69
C SER A 554 -11.33 7.77 -11.22
N VAL A 555 -10.08 7.49 -10.87
CA VAL A 555 -9.67 7.25 -9.48
C VAL A 555 -10.07 8.42 -8.59
N PHE A 556 -9.89 9.65 -9.06
CA PHE A 556 -10.23 10.87 -8.34
C PHE A 556 -11.74 10.99 -8.03
N ILE A 557 -12.60 10.81 -9.03
CA ILE A 557 -14.06 10.86 -8.85
C ILE A 557 -14.55 9.72 -7.96
N TYR A 558 -14.04 8.50 -8.18
CA TYR A 558 -14.45 7.35 -7.36
C TYR A 558 -14.04 7.48 -5.90
N LEU A 559 -12.86 8.03 -5.61
CA LEU A 559 -12.46 8.33 -4.23
C LEU A 559 -13.37 9.38 -3.57
N ASN A 560 -13.80 10.41 -4.30
CA ASN A 560 -14.69 11.42 -3.77
C ASN A 560 -16.12 10.88 -3.57
N ALA A 561 -16.62 10.09 -4.52
CA ALA A 561 -17.89 9.36 -4.39
C ALA A 561 -17.89 8.42 -3.18
N ALA A 562 -16.84 7.61 -3.05
CA ALA A 562 -16.66 6.70 -1.93
C ALA A 562 -16.55 7.45 -0.59
N THR A 563 -15.87 8.60 -0.56
CA THR A 563 -15.78 9.45 0.64
C THR A 563 -17.16 9.99 1.04
N ALA A 564 -17.96 10.44 0.07
CA ALA A 564 -19.31 10.95 0.33
C ALA A 564 -20.25 9.85 0.86
N ILE A 565 -20.19 8.64 0.26
CA ILE A 565 -20.97 7.48 0.74
C ILE A 565 -20.53 7.08 2.15
N ALA A 566 -19.23 7.04 2.44
CA ALA A 566 -18.71 6.70 3.75
C ALA A 566 -19.20 7.70 4.82
N LYS A 567 -19.16 8.99 4.53
CA LYS A 567 -19.69 10.03 5.42
C LYS A 567 -21.19 9.91 5.61
N LEU A 568 -21.95 9.64 4.55
CA LEU A 568 -23.39 9.41 4.65
C LEU A 568 -23.69 8.20 5.56
N ALA A 569 -22.92 7.13 5.46
CA ALA A 569 -23.05 5.96 6.32
C ALA A 569 -22.73 6.28 7.78
N GLU A 570 -21.75 7.16 8.06
CA GLU A 570 -21.49 7.67 9.42
C GLU A 570 -22.68 8.42 9.99
N GLU A 571 -23.27 9.33 9.23
CA GLU A 571 -24.45 10.11 9.65
C GLU A 571 -25.68 9.23 9.88
N VAL A 572 -25.85 8.18 9.07
CA VAL A 572 -26.93 7.18 9.25
C VAL A 572 -26.68 6.33 10.49
N ARG A 573 -25.47 5.85 10.71
CA ARG A 573 -25.08 5.10 11.91
C ARG A 573 -25.34 5.91 13.18
N ASP A 574 -24.97 7.18 13.16
CA ASP A 574 -25.08 8.08 14.31
C ASP A 574 -26.54 8.59 14.49
N GLY A 575 -27.48 8.14 13.64
CA GLY A 575 -28.91 8.47 13.72
C GLY A 575 -29.24 9.91 13.29
N ARG A 576 -28.28 10.64 12.69
CA ARG A 576 -28.49 12.02 12.21
C ARG A 576 -29.23 12.09 10.89
N ILE A 577 -29.06 11.09 10.03
CA ILE A 577 -29.76 10.95 8.74
C ILE A 577 -30.44 9.58 8.69
N ARG A 578 -31.61 9.53 8.04
CA ARG A 578 -32.32 8.28 7.74
C ARG A 578 -32.47 8.13 6.23
N ILE A 579 -32.07 6.97 5.70
CA ILE A 579 -32.26 6.60 4.29
C ILE A 579 -32.92 5.23 4.20
N PRO A 580 -33.73 4.96 3.17
CA PRO A 580 -34.39 3.66 2.96
C PRO A 580 -33.38 2.51 2.83
N LEU A 581 -33.78 1.27 3.20
CA LEU A 581 -32.90 0.10 3.16
C LEU A 581 -32.45 -0.27 1.75
N ASP A 582 -33.30 -0.09 0.75
CA ASP A 582 -32.97 -0.30 -0.66
C ASP A 582 -31.90 0.68 -1.16
N GLU A 583 -31.98 1.93 -0.75
CA GLU A 583 -30.96 2.94 -1.05
C GLU A 583 -29.64 2.62 -0.32
N GLN A 584 -29.67 2.16 0.94
CA GLN A 584 -28.49 1.69 1.65
C GLN A 584 -27.80 0.53 0.92
N ARG A 585 -28.58 -0.44 0.41
CA ARG A 585 -28.07 -1.55 -0.40
C ARG A 585 -27.43 -1.08 -1.69
N SER A 586 -28.08 -0.15 -2.40
CA SER A 586 -27.55 0.44 -3.63
C SER A 586 -26.20 1.12 -3.36
N HIS A 587 -26.10 1.93 -2.32
CA HIS A 587 -24.86 2.60 -1.95
C HIS A 587 -23.76 1.61 -1.53
N SER A 588 -24.10 0.49 -0.88
CA SER A 588 -23.15 -0.57 -0.53
C SER A 588 -22.55 -1.24 -1.77
N ILE A 589 -23.37 -1.55 -2.78
CA ILE A 589 -22.92 -2.13 -4.04
C ILE A 589 -22.00 -1.15 -4.78
N GLN A 590 -22.38 0.11 -4.86
CA GLN A 590 -21.61 1.15 -5.53
C GLN A 590 -20.27 1.41 -4.81
N MET A 591 -20.27 1.47 -3.49
CA MET A 591 -19.06 1.60 -2.69
C MET A 591 -18.06 0.49 -3.02
N GLN A 592 -18.51 -0.76 -3.03
CA GLN A 592 -17.66 -1.90 -3.38
C GLN A 592 -17.08 -1.77 -4.79
N ALA A 593 -17.89 -1.33 -5.76
CA ALA A 593 -17.45 -1.11 -7.13
C ALA A 593 -16.39 0.00 -7.22
N TYR A 594 -16.59 1.13 -6.52
CA TYR A 594 -15.65 2.25 -6.52
C TYR A 594 -14.32 1.87 -5.85
N LEU A 595 -14.37 1.23 -4.68
CA LEU A 595 -13.17 0.78 -3.98
C LEU A 595 -12.41 -0.28 -4.78
N LYS A 596 -13.13 -1.18 -5.48
CA LYS A 596 -12.51 -2.15 -6.38
C LYS A 596 -11.79 -1.44 -7.53
N TYR A 597 -12.46 -0.52 -8.21
CA TYR A 597 -11.85 0.24 -9.31
C TYR A 597 -10.56 0.95 -8.88
N VAL A 598 -10.61 1.67 -7.75
CA VAL A 598 -9.43 2.38 -7.22
C VAL A 598 -8.31 1.40 -6.87
N ARG A 599 -8.63 0.28 -6.25
CA ARG A 599 -7.64 -0.75 -5.90
C ARG A 599 -6.98 -1.36 -7.12
N ASP A 600 -7.75 -1.59 -8.17
CA ASP A 600 -7.26 -2.17 -9.42
C ASP A 600 -6.39 -1.16 -10.21
N LYS A 601 -6.70 0.14 -10.13
CA LYS A 601 -5.98 1.22 -10.82
C LYS A 601 -4.79 1.78 -10.05
N ASP A 602 -4.95 2.00 -8.76
CA ASP A 602 -3.96 2.66 -7.88
C ASP A 602 -4.00 2.03 -6.48
N PRO A 603 -3.46 0.79 -6.32
CA PRO A 603 -3.50 0.05 -5.06
C PRO A 603 -2.72 0.73 -3.92
N GLY A 604 -1.80 1.63 -4.23
CA GLY A 604 -0.99 2.40 -3.29
C GLY A 604 -1.64 3.70 -2.82
N ASN A 605 -2.87 4.00 -3.24
CA ASN A 605 -3.53 5.26 -2.91
C ASN A 605 -3.81 5.39 -1.41
N ALA A 606 -3.23 6.40 -0.78
CA ALA A 606 -3.36 6.64 0.66
C ALA A 606 -4.82 6.88 1.10
N ARG A 607 -5.65 7.51 0.25
CA ARG A 607 -7.07 7.75 0.54
C ARG A 607 -7.91 6.47 0.49
N LEU A 608 -7.54 5.50 -0.36
CA LEU A 608 -8.25 4.22 -0.48
C LEU A 608 -8.34 3.53 0.88
N THR A 609 -7.21 3.38 1.56
CA THR A 609 -7.13 2.73 2.87
C THR A 609 -7.95 3.50 3.92
N LYS A 610 -7.88 4.84 3.93
CA LYS A 610 -8.68 5.68 4.84
C LYS A 610 -10.18 5.45 4.63
N ILE A 611 -10.64 5.48 3.38
CA ILE A 611 -12.07 5.30 3.03
C ILE A 611 -12.54 3.87 3.37
N GLU A 612 -11.76 2.85 3.03
CA GLU A 612 -12.09 1.47 3.35
C GLU A 612 -12.26 1.25 4.86
N ASN A 613 -11.42 1.89 5.66
CA ASN A 613 -11.49 1.79 7.12
C ASN A 613 -12.74 2.45 7.68
N VAL A 614 -13.07 3.66 7.22
CA VAL A 614 -14.33 4.35 7.60
C VAL A 614 -15.53 3.51 7.18
N TRP A 615 -15.53 3.02 5.94
CA TRP A 615 -16.64 2.19 5.43
C TRP A 615 -16.90 0.94 6.25
N LYS A 616 -15.83 0.23 6.66
CA LYS A 616 -15.96 -0.95 7.52
C LYS A 616 -16.59 -0.66 8.89
N ALA A 617 -16.33 0.55 9.42
CA ALA A 617 -16.90 0.96 10.70
C ALA A 617 -18.37 1.35 10.63
N CYS A 618 -18.81 1.81 9.46
CA CYS A 618 -20.07 2.53 9.27
C CYS A 618 -20.93 1.93 8.16
N HIS A 619 -20.50 0.80 7.54
CA HIS A 619 -21.23 0.20 6.42
C HIS A 619 -22.70 0.02 6.76
N PHE A 620 -23.56 0.27 5.78
CA PHE A 620 -24.99 0.05 5.93
C PHE A 620 -25.24 -1.42 6.25
N ALA A 621 -26.10 -1.68 7.24
CA ALA A 621 -26.56 -3.04 7.54
C ALA A 621 -27.38 -3.55 6.34
N VAL A 622 -26.82 -4.52 5.61
CA VAL A 622 -27.44 -5.12 4.43
C VAL A 622 -28.03 -6.45 4.79
#